data_e131c660d92475a34e99a675152a79b9
#
_entry.id   e131c660d92475a34e99a675152a79b9
#
_cell.length_a   1.000
_cell.length_b   1.000
_cell.length_c   1.000
_cell.angle_alpha   90.00
_cell.angle_beta   90.00
_cell.angle_gamma   90.00
#
_symmetry.space_group_name_H-M   'P 1'
#
loop_
_entity.id
_entity.type
_entity.pdbx_description
1 polymer ?
#
loop_
_entity_poly.entity_id
_entity_poly.type
_entity_poly.pdbx_seq_one_letter_code
_entity_poly.pdbx_strand_id
1 'polypeptide(L)'
;MYNINSADTIIDFAKLLKNQTLRTACNVDFDEYKVNDKGGYGKTTEKYYFKYEPNSEAEPDFKEAGLELKCSPLKTLKNGEFRSKERLVLNIINYLEVHKEDFETSTFWKKNAHLLLVFYLHDRDLNLLDYIIKLVDDWKYPNEDLKIIKRDWEFINQKIKDGKAHELSEGDTFYLGACTKGSTALKSFRNQPFNEEQAKQRAYSLKQGYVNHIIANIAQEETSVYGKIIERPEILEKTLSIEDIVILKFNSFYGKSAKQIERELGLELNQEAKSYFANLTNAILGLKLGQKIEEFEKADIQVKTI
;
A
#
# COMPACT_ATOMS: atom_id res chain seq x y z
N MET A 1 -1.66 -30.88 -0.35
CA MET A 1 -0.26 -30.73 0.11
C MET A 1 0.47 -29.94 -0.97
N TYR A 2 1.27 -28.96 -0.63
CA TYR A 2 1.97 -28.10 -1.58
C TYR A 2 3.48 -28.38 -1.53
N ASN A 3 4.20 -27.98 -2.60
CA ASN A 3 5.66 -27.98 -2.63
C ASN A 3 6.18 -26.61 -2.17
N ILE A 4 6.92 -26.58 -1.05
CA ILE A 4 7.44 -25.34 -0.43
C ILE A 4 8.38 -24.55 -1.35
N ASN A 5 8.95 -25.19 -2.35
CA ASN A 5 9.87 -24.57 -3.32
C ASN A 5 9.16 -24.04 -4.57
N SER A 6 7.84 -24.15 -4.66
CA SER A 6 7.06 -23.75 -5.84
C SER A 6 5.96 -22.77 -5.47
N ALA A 7 6.11 -21.51 -5.91
CA ALA A 7 5.11 -20.47 -5.66
C ALA A 7 3.72 -20.89 -6.16
N ASP A 8 3.62 -21.47 -7.36
CA ASP A 8 2.34 -21.87 -7.95
C ASP A 8 1.59 -22.86 -7.07
N THR A 9 2.28 -23.91 -6.56
CA THR A 9 1.64 -24.91 -5.71
C THR A 9 1.25 -24.36 -4.34
N ILE A 10 2.01 -23.38 -3.81
CA ILE A 10 1.67 -22.67 -2.58
C ILE A 10 0.42 -21.81 -2.79
N ILE A 11 0.37 -21.06 -3.89
CA ILE A 11 -0.77 -20.21 -4.26
C ILE A 11 -2.02 -21.07 -4.46
N ASP A 12 -1.93 -22.16 -5.22
CA ASP A 12 -3.06 -23.08 -5.43
C ASP A 12 -3.56 -23.66 -4.11
N PHE A 13 -2.66 -24.04 -3.22
CA PHE A 13 -3.03 -24.52 -1.88
C PHE A 13 -3.69 -23.41 -1.06
N ALA A 14 -3.17 -22.19 -1.11
CA ALA A 14 -3.77 -21.04 -0.43
C ALA A 14 -5.19 -20.74 -0.94
N LYS A 15 -5.44 -20.87 -2.25
CA LYS A 15 -6.77 -20.65 -2.85
C LYS A 15 -7.86 -21.56 -2.30
N LEU A 16 -7.50 -22.69 -1.71
CA LEU A 16 -8.45 -23.56 -1.00
C LEU A 16 -9.05 -22.90 0.25
N LEU A 17 -8.41 -21.86 0.78
CA LEU A 17 -8.95 -21.07 1.91
C LEU A 17 -10.18 -20.25 1.53
N LYS A 18 -10.41 -19.97 0.25
CA LYS A 18 -11.51 -19.11 -0.19
C LYS A 18 -12.87 -19.64 0.29
N ASN A 19 -13.66 -18.76 0.91
CA ASN A 19 -14.95 -19.01 1.55
C ASN A 19 -14.89 -19.96 2.78
N GLN A 20 -13.72 -20.21 3.32
CA GLN A 20 -13.54 -20.91 4.59
C GLN A 20 -13.20 -19.95 5.72
N THR A 21 -13.27 -20.44 6.95
CA THR A 21 -12.70 -19.82 8.13
C THR A 21 -11.40 -20.54 8.50
N LEU A 22 -10.51 -19.92 9.27
CA LEU A 22 -9.33 -20.63 9.76
C LEU A 22 -9.72 -21.82 10.65
N ARG A 23 -10.82 -21.70 11.41
CA ARG A 23 -11.32 -22.81 12.24
C ARG A 23 -11.64 -24.03 11.40
N THR A 24 -12.34 -23.85 10.28
CA THR A 24 -12.71 -24.97 9.39
C THR A 24 -11.53 -25.48 8.56
N ALA A 25 -10.70 -24.56 8.04
CA ALA A 25 -9.60 -24.91 7.13
C ALA A 25 -8.43 -25.63 7.83
N CYS A 26 -8.15 -25.27 9.09
CA CYS A 26 -7.02 -25.85 9.82
C CYS A 26 -7.37 -27.17 10.52
N ASN A 27 -8.65 -27.49 10.73
CA ASN A 27 -9.13 -28.66 11.45
C ASN A 27 -8.42 -28.87 12.80
N VAL A 28 -8.28 -27.79 13.57
CA VAL A 28 -7.63 -27.76 14.88
C VAL A 28 -8.65 -27.27 15.91
N ASP A 29 -8.64 -27.88 17.09
CA ASP A 29 -9.41 -27.38 18.23
C ASP A 29 -8.68 -26.15 18.80
N PHE A 30 -9.28 -24.96 18.57
CA PHE A 30 -8.72 -23.68 19.01
C PHE A 30 -9.26 -23.22 20.37
N ASP A 31 -10.04 -24.02 21.10
CA ASP A 31 -10.68 -23.58 22.35
C ASP A 31 -9.65 -23.19 23.43
N GLU A 32 -8.44 -23.70 23.37
CA GLU A 32 -7.31 -23.32 24.20
C GLU A 32 -6.51 -22.10 23.67
N TYR A 33 -6.78 -21.66 22.44
CA TYR A 33 -5.95 -20.63 21.77
C TYR A 33 -6.56 -19.23 21.97
N LYS A 34 -6.05 -18.49 22.96
CA LYS A 34 -6.38 -17.07 23.10
C LYS A 34 -5.61 -16.25 22.05
N VAL A 35 -6.22 -16.09 20.87
CA VAL A 35 -5.67 -15.21 19.81
C VAL A 35 -5.99 -13.76 20.15
N ASN A 36 -5.27 -13.20 21.12
CA ASN A 36 -5.46 -11.80 21.55
C ASN A 36 -4.40 -10.84 20.97
N ASP A 37 -3.55 -11.30 20.02
CA ASP A 37 -2.43 -10.53 19.51
C ASP A 37 -2.75 -9.89 18.15
N LYS A 38 -2.35 -8.61 18.00
CA LYS A 38 -2.34 -7.95 16.69
C LYS A 38 -1.35 -8.70 15.77
N GLY A 39 -1.85 -9.34 14.74
CA GLY A 39 -1.09 -10.24 13.87
C GLY A 39 -1.34 -11.72 14.12
N GLY A 40 -2.19 -12.07 15.10
CA GLY A 40 -2.54 -13.45 15.42
C GLY A 40 -3.14 -14.20 14.22
N TYR A 41 -3.90 -13.52 13.34
CA TYR A 41 -4.47 -14.15 12.15
C TYR A 41 -3.38 -14.67 11.19
N GLY A 42 -2.38 -13.85 10.87
CA GLY A 42 -1.25 -14.26 10.02
C GLY A 42 -0.48 -15.42 10.63
N LYS A 43 -0.04 -15.28 11.88
CA LYS A 43 0.69 -16.35 12.62
C LYS A 43 -0.10 -17.66 12.69
N THR A 44 -1.42 -17.57 12.87
CA THR A 44 -2.29 -18.76 12.89
C THR A 44 -2.34 -19.39 11.50
N THR A 45 -2.43 -18.59 10.45
CA THR A 45 -2.40 -19.10 9.06
C THR A 45 -1.08 -19.77 8.75
N GLU A 46 0.06 -19.15 9.11
CA GLU A 46 1.40 -19.70 8.96
C GLU A 46 1.51 -21.06 9.66
N LYS A 47 1.24 -21.08 10.96
CA LYS A 47 1.46 -22.24 11.82
C LYS A 47 0.50 -23.39 11.55
N TYR A 48 -0.80 -23.12 11.44
CA TYR A 48 -1.82 -24.17 11.43
C TYR A 48 -2.31 -24.55 10.03
N TYR A 49 -2.26 -23.63 9.08
CA TYR A 49 -2.63 -23.95 7.70
C TYR A 49 -1.42 -24.38 6.88
N PHE A 50 -0.40 -23.52 6.81
CA PHE A 50 0.81 -23.80 6.04
C PHE A 50 1.83 -24.70 6.77
N LYS A 51 1.67 -24.93 8.08
CA LYS A 51 2.49 -25.83 8.90
C LYS A 51 3.96 -25.42 9.01
N TYR A 52 4.26 -24.12 9.05
CA TYR A 52 5.57 -23.63 9.41
C TYR A 52 5.52 -22.68 10.63
N GLU A 53 6.62 -22.60 11.37
CA GLU A 53 6.68 -21.72 12.55
C GLU A 53 6.92 -20.27 12.13
N PRO A 54 6.07 -19.32 12.60
CA PRO A 54 6.25 -17.90 12.34
C PRO A 54 7.62 -17.41 12.81
N ASN A 55 8.29 -16.62 11.97
CA ASN A 55 9.57 -16.04 12.29
C ASN A 55 9.58 -14.51 12.02
N SER A 56 10.70 -13.84 12.32
CA SER A 56 10.90 -12.41 12.07
C SER A 56 12.10 -12.15 11.15
N GLU A 57 12.46 -13.11 10.33
CA GLU A 57 13.58 -13.00 9.41
C GLU A 57 13.33 -11.96 8.31
N ALA A 58 14.39 -11.46 7.72
CA ALA A 58 14.34 -10.52 6.62
C ALA A 58 14.04 -11.18 5.25
N GLU A 59 13.89 -12.51 5.25
CA GLU A 59 13.57 -13.32 4.07
C GLU A 59 12.04 -13.51 3.95
N PRO A 60 11.52 -13.83 2.75
CA PRO A 60 10.11 -14.19 2.58
C PRO A 60 9.72 -15.43 3.37
N ASP A 61 8.45 -15.58 3.73
CA ASP A 61 7.93 -16.72 4.49
C ASP A 61 8.17 -18.06 3.77
N PHE A 62 8.04 -18.06 2.45
CA PHE A 62 8.41 -19.20 1.58
C PHE A 62 9.68 -18.83 0.82
N LYS A 63 10.81 -18.90 1.50
CA LYS A 63 12.10 -18.43 1.03
C LYS A 63 12.50 -18.95 -0.35
N GLU A 64 12.42 -20.27 -0.56
CA GLU A 64 12.83 -20.90 -1.81
C GLU A 64 11.88 -20.57 -2.99
N ALA A 65 10.63 -20.26 -2.67
CA ALA A 65 9.64 -19.80 -3.65
C ALA A 65 9.66 -18.27 -3.85
N GLY A 66 10.38 -17.51 -3.02
CA GLY A 66 10.41 -16.06 -3.03
C GLY A 66 9.05 -15.42 -2.76
N LEU A 67 8.22 -16.03 -1.91
CA LEU A 67 6.83 -15.65 -1.69
C LEU A 67 6.56 -15.28 -0.23
N GLU A 68 6.07 -14.08 0.02
CA GLU A 68 5.72 -13.57 1.35
C GLU A 68 4.22 -13.64 1.59
N LEU A 69 3.80 -14.25 2.69
CA LEU A 69 2.39 -14.30 3.09
C LEU A 69 1.96 -13.03 3.81
N LYS A 70 0.84 -12.47 3.39
CA LYS A 70 0.18 -11.35 4.07
C LYS A 70 -1.31 -11.61 4.23
N CYS A 71 -1.78 -11.56 5.47
CA CYS A 71 -3.20 -11.61 5.80
C CYS A 71 -3.71 -10.21 6.14
N SER A 72 -4.84 -9.79 5.53
CA SER A 72 -5.36 -8.44 5.73
C SER A 72 -6.89 -8.41 5.81
N PRO A 73 -7.47 -7.57 6.70
CA PRO A 73 -8.91 -7.49 6.86
C PRO A 73 -9.60 -6.69 5.76
N LEU A 74 -10.74 -7.18 5.31
CA LEU A 74 -11.70 -6.51 4.44
C LEU A 74 -12.86 -5.89 5.22
N LYS A 75 -13.48 -4.90 4.59
CA LYS A 75 -14.84 -4.44 4.86
C LYS A 75 -15.66 -4.50 3.58
N THR A 76 -16.98 -4.73 3.70
CA THR A 76 -17.91 -4.68 2.58
C THR A 76 -18.55 -3.29 2.53
N LEU A 77 -18.60 -2.68 1.36
CA LEU A 77 -19.34 -1.45 1.11
C LEU A 77 -20.81 -1.74 0.89
N LYS A 78 -21.66 -0.68 0.92
CA LYS A 78 -23.12 -0.79 0.70
C LYS A 78 -23.49 -1.37 -0.67
N ASN A 79 -22.64 -1.19 -1.68
CA ASN A 79 -22.80 -1.74 -3.03
C ASN A 79 -22.30 -3.19 -3.18
N GLY A 80 -21.83 -3.82 -2.10
CA GLY A 80 -21.31 -5.19 -2.09
C GLY A 80 -19.82 -5.32 -2.41
N GLU A 81 -19.13 -4.26 -2.83
CA GLU A 81 -17.70 -4.27 -3.13
C GLU A 81 -16.86 -4.45 -1.86
N PHE A 82 -15.71 -5.08 -2.02
CA PHE A 82 -14.72 -5.22 -0.96
C PHE A 82 -13.73 -4.05 -0.96
N ARG A 83 -13.37 -3.60 0.24
CA ARG A 83 -12.29 -2.63 0.43
C ARG A 83 -11.42 -3.06 1.61
N SER A 84 -10.16 -2.71 1.56
CA SER A 84 -9.27 -2.91 2.70
C SER A 84 -9.75 -2.11 3.90
N LYS A 85 -9.70 -2.72 5.07
CA LYS A 85 -9.99 -2.02 6.33
C LYS A 85 -8.83 -1.15 6.78
N GLU A 86 -7.61 -1.49 6.40
CA GLU A 86 -6.37 -0.82 6.80
C GLU A 86 -5.30 -0.91 5.71
N ARG A 87 -4.20 -0.18 5.87
CA ARG A 87 -3.00 -0.32 5.04
C ARG A 87 -2.39 -1.72 5.20
N LEU A 88 -1.67 -2.20 4.20
CA LEU A 88 -0.93 -3.46 4.29
C LEU A 88 0.49 -3.21 4.78
N VAL A 89 0.76 -3.60 6.02
CA VAL A 89 2.10 -3.48 6.59
C VAL A 89 3.00 -4.59 6.05
N LEU A 90 4.19 -4.18 5.59
CA LEU A 90 5.18 -5.09 5.00
C LEU A 90 6.26 -5.48 6.02
N ASN A 91 7.31 -4.70 6.14
CA ASN A 91 8.40 -4.97 7.09
C ASN A 91 8.85 -3.71 7.84
N ILE A 92 9.43 -3.91 9.02
CA ILE A 92 10.00 -2.83 9.84
C ILE A 92 11.18 -2.18 9.12
N ILE A 93 11.28 -0.85 9.24
CA ILE A 93 12.42 -0.08 8.74
C ILE A 93 13.50 -0.07 9.81
N ASN A 94 14.63 -0.70 9.54
CA ASN A 94 15.83 -0.58 10.35
C ASN A 94 16.66 0.61 9.85
N TYR A 95 16.54 1.76 10.48
CA TYR A 95 17.20 3.00 10.05
C TYR A 95 18.72 2.87 9.94
N LEU A 96 19.36 2.07 10.82
CA LEU A 96 20.81 1.91 10.85
C LEU A 96 21.35 1.00 9.75
N GLU A 97 20.48 0.26 9.07
CA GLU A 97 20.86 -0.64 7.99
C GLU A 97 20.34 -0.18 6.62
N VAL A 98 19.07 0.24 6.54
CA VAL A 98 18.43 0.53 5.25
C VAL A 98 19.13 1.64 4.47
N HIS A 99 19.78 2.59 5.14
CA HIS A 99 20.52 3.69 4.48
C HIS A 99 21.74 3.19 3.67
N LYS A 100 22.16 1.94 3.86
CA LYS A 100 23.25 1.28 3.14
C LYS A 100 22.79 0.46 1.96
N GLU A 101 21.46 0.27 1.83
CA GLU A 101 20.87 -0.60 0.82
C GLU A 101 20.56 0.17 -0.47
N ASP A 102 20.58 -0.56 -1.59
CA ASP A 102 20.02 -0.18 -2.87
C ASP A 102 18.71 -0.95 -3.07
N PHE A 103 17.72 -0.37 -3.76
CA PHE A 103 16.38 -0.94 -3.88
C PHE A 103 16.39 -2.41 -4.33
N GLU A 104 17.12 -2.72 -5.41
CA GLU A 104 17.15 -4.05 -6.04
C GLU A 104 17.71 -5.15 -5.13
N THR A 105 18.58 -4.78 -4.20
CA THR A 105 19.21 -5.71 -3.26
C THR A 105 18.72 -5.54 -1.83
N SER A 106 17.77 -4.61 -1.62
CA SER A 106 17.26 -4.27 -0.29
C SER A 106 16.51 -5.43 0.38
N THR A 107 16.56 -5.44 1.70
CA THR A 107 15.73 -6.35 2.52
C THR A 107 14.24 -6.15 2.25
N PHE A 108 13.82 -4.91 1.93
CA PHE A 108 12.45 -4.61 1.51
C PHE A 108 12.06 -5.38 0.25
N TRP A 109 12.85 -5.25 -0.82
CA TRP A 109 12.52 -5.85 -2.12
C TRP A 109 12.61 -7.37 -2.08
N LYS A 110 13.66 -7.93 -1.48
CA LYS A 110 13.82 -9.39 -1.32
C LYS A 110 12.61 -10.02 -0.65
N LYS A 111 12.08 -9.36 0.40
CA LYS A 111 10.95 -9.91 1.16
C LYS A 111 9.61 -9.71 0.46
N ASN A 112 9.40 -8.60 -0.24
CA ASN A 112 8.07 -8.18 -0.67
C ASN A 112 7.88 -8.14 -2.20
N ALA A 113 8.81 -8.63 -3.00
CA ALA A 113 8.71 -8.62 -4.46
C ALA A 113 7.54 -9.45 -4.98
N HIS A 114 7.16 -10.50 -4.27
CA HIS A 114 6.03 -11.38 -4.59
C HIS A 114 5.24 -11.68 -3.31
N LEU A 115 3.99 -11.25 -3.27
CA LEU A 115 3.12 -11.39 -2.11
C LEU A 115 2.05 -12.47 -2.36
N LEU A 116 1.80 -13.31 -1.37
CA LEU A 116 0.61 -14.16 -1.27
C LEU A 116 -0.38 -13.44 -0.33
N LEU A 117 -1.51 -13.05 -0.86
CA LEU A 117 -2.49 -12.22 -0.16
C LEU A 117 -3.71 -13.05 0.23
N VAL A 118 -4.00 -13.07 1.53
CA VAL A 118 -5.18 -13.69 2.11
C VAL A 118 -6.04 -12.61 2.76
N PHE A 119 -7.16 -12.29 2.13
CA PHE A 119 -8.09 -11.28 2.61
C PHE A 119 -9.30 -11.90 3.28
N TYR A 120 -9.55 -11.54 4.54
CA TYR A 120 -10.67 -12.02 5.35
C TYR A 120 -11.64 -10.89 5.71
N LEU A 121 -12.93 -11.21 5.75
CA LEU A 121 -13.96 -10.26 6.13
C LEU A 121 -13.97 -10.06 7.63
N HIS A 122 -13.63 -8.84 8.07
CA HIS A 122 -13.63 -8.49 9.49
C HIS A 122 -15.06 -8.32 9.99
N ASP A 123 -15.39 -9.02 11.05
CA ASP A 123 -16.63 -8.88 11.80
C ASP A 123 -16.30 -8.71 13.29
N ARG A 124 -16.87 -7.69 13.93
CA ARG A 124 -16.59 -7.37 15.34
C ARG A 124 -17.22 -8.36 16.31
N ASP A 125 -18.30 -9.01 15.88
CA ASP A 125 -19.11 -9.90 16.70
C ASP A 125 -18.62 -11.35 16.67
N LEU A 126 -17.65 -11.63 15.78
CA LEU A 126 -17.07 -12.96 15.61
C LEU A 126 -15.68 -13.09 16.24
N ASN A 127 -15.32 -14.32 16.59
CA ASN A 127 -13.94 -14.65 16.92
C ASN A 127 -13.08 -14.50 15.65
N LEU A 128 -11.83 -14.09 15.81
CA LEU A 128 -10.88 -13.90 14.71
C LEU A 128 -10.76 -15.15 13.82
N LEU A 129 -10.81 -16.35 14.40
CA LEU A 129 -10.71 -17.62 13.67
C LEU A 129 -11.95 -17.97 12.84
N ASP A 130 -13.06 -17.26 13.08
CA ASP A 130 -14.33 -17.46 12.40
C ASP A 130 -14.57 -16.43 11.28
N TYR A 131 -13.58 -15.55 11.02
CA TYR A 131 -13.64 -14.63 9.89
C TYR A 131 -13.55 -15.40 8.57
N ILE A 132 -14.50 -15.10 7.67
CA ILE A 132 -14.56 -15.75 6.36
C ILE A 132 -13.49 -15.16 5.44
N ILE A 133 -12.65 -16.00 4.86
CA ILE A 133 -11.67 -15.63 3.85
C ILE A 133 -12.41 -15.43 2.52
N LYS A 134 -12.32 -14.23 1.95
CA LYS A 134 -13.06 -13.85 0.74
C LYS A 134 -12.21 -13.85 -0.51
N LEU A 135 -10.97 -13.36 -0.44
CA LEU A 135 -10.08 -13.28 -1.58
C LEU A 135 -8.73 -13.89 -1.20
N VAL A 136 -8.20 -14.69 -2.10
CA VAL A 136 -6.86 -15.27 -1.99
C VAL A 136 -6.25 -15.27 -3.37
N ASP A 137 -5.14 -14.58 -3.53
CA ASP A 137 -4.34 -14.62 -4.76
C ASP A 137 -2.92 -14.11 -4.49
N ASP A 138 -2.05 -14.22 -5.47
CA ASP A 138 -0.74 -13.61 -5.41
C ASP A 138 -0.74 -12.21 -6.04
N TRP A 139 0.28 -11.43 -5.70
CA TRP A 139 0.50 -10.11 -6.25
C TRP A 139 1.96 -9.88 -6.58
N LYS A 140 2.22 -9.60 -7.85
CA LYS A 140 3.46 -9.01 -8.35
C LYS A 140 3.16 -7.61 -8.83
N TYR A 141 4.02 -6.67 -8.49
CA TYR A 141 3.78 -5.28 -8.84
C TYR A 141 3.85 -5.07 -10.35
N PRO A 142 2.83 -4.47 -10.99
CA PRO A 142 2.92 -4.02 -12.37
C PRO A 142 4.13 -3.09 -12.57
N ASN A 143 4.78 -3.13 -13.73
CA ASN A 143 6.00 -2.35 -13.98
C ASN A 143 5.84 -0.85 -13.71
N GLU A 144 4.69 -0.28 -14.04
CA GLU A 144 4.43 1.15 -13.80
C GLU A 144 4.29 1.45 -12.31
N ASP A 145 3.60 0.60 -11.56
CA ASP A 145 3.46 0.74 -10.11
C ASP A 145 4.80 0.51 -9.39
N LEU A 146 5.60 -0.45 -9.88
CA LEU A 146 6.93 -0.74 -9.33
C LEU A 146 7.87 0.46 -9.42
N LYS A 147 7.83 1.23 -10.51
CA LYS A 147 8.61 2.48 -10.64
C LYS A 147 8.25 3.48 -9.53
N ILE A 148 6.96 3.60 -9.22
CA ILE A 148 6.48 4.51 -8.16
C ILE A 148 6.86 3.97 -6.78
N ILE A 149 6.71 2.68 -6.52
CA ILE A 149 7.09 2.03 -5.26
C ILE A 149 8.60 2.16 -5.01
N LYS A 150 9.43 1.94 -6.05
CA LYS A 150 10.87 2.12 -5.98
C LYS A 150 11.22 3.56 -5.59
N ARG A 151 10.64 4.53 -6.27
CA ARG A 151 10.81 5.95 -5.97
C ARG A 151 10.38 6.30 -4.54
N ASP A 152 9.26 5.78 -4.08
CA ASP A 152 8.78 5.99 -2.71
C ASP A 152 9.76 5.42 -1.68
N TRP A 153 10.33 4.23 -1.96
CA TRP A 153 11.36 3.62 -1.13
C TRP A 153 12.64 4.48 -1.12
N GLU A 154 13.09 4.93 -2.29
CA GLU A 154 14.26 5.80 -2.44
C GLU A 154 14.08 7.13 -1.70
N PHE A 155 12.88 7.73 -1.75
CA PHE A 155 12.54 8.94 -1.02
C PHE A 155 12.64 8.71 0.50
N ILE A 156 12.06 7.63 1.01
CA ILE A 156 12.12 7.27 2.44
C ILE A 156 13.59 7.06 2.84
N ASN A 157 14.35 6.32 2.04
CA ASN A 157 15.75 6.03 2.30
C ASN A 157 16.63 7.29 2.26
N GLN A 158 16.36 8.21 1.33
CA GLN A 158 17.08 9.48 1.25
C GLN A 158 16.85 10.32 2.51
N LYS A 159 15.61 10.47 3.00
CA LYS A 159 15.36 11.14 4.28
C LYS A 159 16.14 10.53 5.45
N ILE A 160 16.28 9.20 5.46
CA ILE A 160 17.07 8.50 6.49
C ILE A 160 18.56 8.83 6.32
N LYS A 161 19.11 8.81 5.10
CA LYS A 161 20.49 9.19 4.77
C LYS A 161 20.79 10.65 5.15
N ASP A 162 19.81 11.53 5.07
CA ASP A 162 19.92 12.93 5.45
C ASP A 162 19.82 13.16 6.98
N GLY A 163 19.69 12.10 7.80
CA GLY A 163 19.49 12.20 9.25
C GLY A 163 18.10 12.74 9.63
N LYS A 164 17.11 12.59 8.76
CA LYS A 164 15.75 13.14 8.90
C LYS A 164 14.66 12.07 9.04
N ALA A 165 15.00 10.90 9.57
CA ALA A 165 14.01 9.84 9.78
C ALA A 165 12.88 10.26 10.74
N HIS A 166 13.13 11.19 11.64
CA HIS A 166 12.14 11.78 12.55
C HIS A 166 11.08 12.62 11.83
N GLU A 167 11.38 13.15 10.65
CA GLU A 167 10.48 13.94 9.80
C GLU A 167 9.65 13.08 8.84
N LEU A 168 9.85 11.74 8.79
CA LEU A 168 9.11 10.87 7.89
C LEU A 168 7.60 10.96 8.15
N SER A 169 6.84 11.14 7.09
CA SER A 169 5.37 11.18 7.10
C SER A 169 4.80 10.20 6.06
N GLU A 170 3.60 9.70 6.30
CA GLU A 170 2.88 8.89 5.30
C GLU A 170 2.40 9.72 4.10
N GLY A 171 2.28 11.04 4.27
CA GLY A 171 1.93 11.97 3.21
C GLY A 171 3.05 12.20 2.18
N ASP A 172 4.29 11.82 2.49
CA ASP A 172 5.46 12.12 1.65
C ASP A 172 5.50 11.32 0.34
N THR A 173 4.82 10.19 0.26
CA THR A 173 4.97 9.17 -0.78
C THR A 173 3.62 8.78 -1.41
N PHE A 174 3.63 8.05 -2.55
CA PHE A 174 2.42 7.68 -3.29
C PHE A 174 1.83 6.34 -2.85
N TYR A 175 2.50 5.21 -3.12
CA TYR A 175 1.96 3.87 -2.91
C TYR A 175 2.56 3.17 -1.70
N LEU A 176 3.86 3.37 -1.48
CA LEU A 176 4.59 2.84 -0.35
C LEU A 176 4.79 3.95 0.70
N GLY A 177 4.27 3.75 1.90
CA GLY A 177 4.42 4.69 3.01
C GLY A 177 5.30 4.14 4.13
N ALA A 178 5.73 5.04 5.02
CA ALA A 178 6.43 4.73 6.26
C ALA A 178 5.48 4.89 7.46
N CYS A 179 4.67 3.86 7.77
CA CYS A 179 3.70 3.92 8.85
C CYS A 179 4.36 3.76 10.23
N THR A 180 3.82 4.45 11.24
CA THR A 180 4.32 4.34 12.62
C THR A 180 4.04 2.96 13.21
N LYS A 181 4.99 2.43 13.98
CA LYS A 181 4.92 1.18 14.72
C LYS A 181 5.31 1.38 16.18
N GLY A 182 4.75 0.55 17.04
CA GLY A 182 5.03 0.53 18.48
C GLY A 182 3.76 0.55 19.32
N SER A 183 3.82 -0.10 20.49
CA SER A 183 2.67 -0.24 21.40
C SER A 183 2.44 0.99 22.26
N THR A 184 3.49 1.78 22.54
CA THR A 184 3.42 3.00 23.35
C THR A 184 4.35 4.08 22.76
N ALA A 185 3.99 5.34 22.97
CA ALA A 185 4.78 6.48 22.46
C ALA A 185 6.24 6.44 22.96
N LEU A 186 6.46 6.12 24.22
CA LEU A 186 7.80 6.11 24.85
C LEU A 186 8.71 4.97 24.36
N LYS A 187 8.16 3.81 23.99
CA LYS A 187 8.93 2.64 23.55
C LYS A 187 9.13 2.58 22.03
N SER A 188 8.61 3.55 21.31
CA SER A 188 8.55 3.54 19.85
C SER A 188 9.68 4.32 19.18
N PHE A 189 10.61 4.90 19.93
CA PHE A 189 11.72 5.65 19.37
C PHE A 189 12.92 4.73 19.07
N ARG A 190 13.64 5.04 17.99
CA ARG A 190 14.84 4.34 17.52
C ARG A 190 15.90 5.34 17.12
N ASN A 191 17.14 4.95 17.28
CA ASN A 191 18.26 5.73 16.75
C ASN A 191 18.21 5.73 15.22
N GLN A 192 18.65 6.83 14.63
CA GLN A 192 18.82 6.99 13.20
C GLN A 192 20.28 7.30 12.86
N PRO A 193 20.73 7.09 11.61
CA PRO A 193 22.06 7.47 11.20
C PRO A 193 22.18 9.00 11.10
N PHE A 194 23.36 9.54 11.31
CA PHE A 194 23.73 10.94 11.04
C PHE A 194 22.96 12.00 11.84
N ASN A 195 22.20 11.61 12.87
CA ASN A 195 21.49 12.54 13.75
C ASN A 195 21.32 11.89 15.14
N GLU A 196 21.48 12.70 16.20
CA GLU A 196 21.27 12.26 17.59
C GLU A 196 19.78 12.22 17.97
N GLU A 197 18.91 12.94 17.26
CA GLU A 197 17.48 12.92 17.48
C GLU A 197 16.90 11.56 17.10
N GLN A 198 16.19 10.95 18.04
CA GLN A 198 15.54 9.67 17.80
C GLN A 198 14.30 9.82 16.92
N ALA A 199 14.11 8.90 15.99
CA ALA A 199 12.93 8.81 15.15
C ALA A 199 11.92 7.78 15.68
N LYS A 200 10.62 8.00 15.44
CA LYS A 200 9.59 7.00 15.72
C LYS A 200 9.84 5.75 14.87
N GLN A 201 9.72 4.57 15.47
CA GLN A 201 9.80 3.32 14.72
C GLN A 201 8.72 3.28 13.64
N ARG A 202 9.14 2.95 12.41
CA ARG A 202 8.25 2.83 11.26
C ARG A 202 8.40 1.49 10.57
N ALA A 203 7.39 1.15 9.78
CA ALA A 203 7.41 0.03 8.86
C ALA A 203 7.02 0.51 7.46
N TYR A 204 7.54 -0.13 6.44
CA TYR A 204 7.00 -0.01 5.10
C TYR A 204 5.58 -0.55 5.07
N SER A 205 4.71 0.14 4.36
CA SER A 205 3.31 -0.29 4.18
C SER A 205 2.78 0.17 2.84
N LEU A 206 2.03 -0.68 2.16
CA LEU A 206 1.22 -0.23 1.03
C LEU A 206 0.04 0.58 1.57
N LYS A 207 -0.17 1.76 1.00
CA LYS A 207 -1.29 2.63 1.38
C LYS A 207 -2.62 1.96 1.10
N GLN A 208 -3.65 2.34 1.84
CA GLN A 208 -4.97 1.71 1.76
C GLN A 208 -5.57 1.79 0.35
N GLY A 209 -5.38 2.91 -0.37
CA GLY A 209 -5.82 3.07 -1.75
C GLY A 209 -5.15 2.08 -2.69
N TYR A 210 -3.83 1.87 -2.54
CA TYR A 210 -3.12 0.87 -3.34
C TYR A 210 -3.58 -0.56 -3.02
N VAL A 211 -3.84 -0.87 -1.75
CA VAL A 211 -4.43 -2.16 -1.36
C VAL A 211 -5.83 -2.33 -1.94
N ASN A 212 -6.63 -1.27 -2.00
CA ASN A 212 -7.95 -1.31 -2.66
C ASN A 212 -7.82 -1.58 -4.17
N HIS A 213 -6.80 -1.03 -4.83
CA HIS A 213 -6.51 -1.35 -6.22
C HIS A 213 -6.17 -2.84 -6.40
N ILE A 214 -5.34 -3.42 -5.53
CA ILE A 214 -5.04 -4.85 -5.53
C ILE A 214 -6.32 -5.67 -5.35
N ILE A 215 -7.17 -5.32 -4.37
CA ILE A 215 -8.42 -6.01 -4.08
C ILE A 215 -9.35 -5.99 -5.30
N ALA A 216 -9.52 -4.83 -5.95
CA ALA A 216 -10.35 -4.69 -7.14
C ALA A 216 -9.86 -5.58 -8.30
N ASN A 217 -8.53 -5.66 -8.49
CA ASN A 217 -7.94 -6.56 -9.49
C ASN A 217 -8.21 -8.04 -9.19
N ILE A 218 -7.97 -8.47 -7.94
CA ILE A 218 -8.20 -9.87 -7.52
C ILE A 218 -9.69 -10.23 -7.59
N ALA A 219 -10.57 -9.29 -7.22
CA ALA A 219 -12.02 -9.47 -7.27
C ALA A 219 -12.60 -9.34 -8.69
N GLN A 220 -11.79 -8.93 -9.67
CA GLN A 220 -12.23 -8.66 -11.05
C GLN A 220 -13.35 -7.60 -11.11
N GLU A 221 -13.30 -6.60 -10.24
CA GLU A 221 -14.24 -5.48 -10.25
C GLU A 221 -14.01 -4.60 -11.51
N GLU A 222 -15.10 -3.99 -12.03
CA GLU A 222 -14.98 -3.04 -13.13
C GLU A 222 -14.11 -1.85 -12.72
N THR A 223 -13.07 -1.57 -13.50
CA THR A 223 -12.18 -0.44 -13.23
C THR A 223 -12.72 0.84 -13.85
N SER A 224 -12.72 1.93 -13.08
CA SER A 224 -13.02 3.28 -13.58
C SER A 224 -11.97 3.69 -14.64
N VAL A 225 -12.38 4.54 -15.58
CA VAL A 225 -11.42 5.14 -16.53
C VAL A 225 -10.62 6.20 -15.77
N TYR A 226 -9.34 5.93 -15.58
CA TYR A 226 -8.42 6.84 -14.90
C TYR A 226 -7.60 7.65 -15.90
N GLY A 227 -7.21 8.86 -15.50
CA GLY A 227 -6.13 9.62 -16.11
C GLY A 227 -4.88 9.55 -15.22
N LYS A 228 -3.70 9.78 -15.79
CA LYS A 228 -2.41 9.74 -15.08
C LYS A 228 -1.86 11.15 -14.87
N ILE A 229 -1.39 11.45 -13.68
CA ILE A 229 -0.65 12.70 -13.39
C ILE A 229 0.83 12.57 -13.76
N ILE A 230 1.37 11.35 -13.67
CA ILE A 230 2.76 11.02 -14.01
C ILE A 230 2.79 10.52 -15.46
N GLU A 231 2.84 11.47 -16.41
CA GLU A 231 2.88 11.14 -17.83
C GLU A 231 4.30 10.92 -18.37
N ARG A 232 5.32 11.41 -17.64
CA ARG A 232 6.71 11.39 -18.08
C ARG A 232 7.60 10.69 -17.06
N PRO A 233 8.37 9.67 -17.49
CA PRO A 233 9.32 8.98 -16.61
C PRO A 233 10.34 9.91 -15.95
N GLU A 234 10.71 11.03 -16.60
CA GLU A 234 11.71 11.97 -16.08
C GLU A 234 11.26 12.66 -14.79
N ILE A 235 9.95 12.73 -14.51
CA ILE A 235 9.42 13.23 -13.24
C ILE A 235 9.74 12.26 -12.10
N LEU A 236 9.89 10.97 -12.41
CA LEU A 236 10.25 9.94 -11.44
C LEU A 236 11.76 9.91 -11.12
N GLU A 237 12.61 10.48 -11.99
CA GLU A 237 14.06 10.55 -11.76
C GLU A 237 14.44 11.60 -10.69
N LYS A 238 13.54 12.55 -10.38
CA LYS A 238 13.74 13.53 -9.33
C LYS A 238 13.06 13.05 -8.05
N THR A 239 13.74 13.19 -6.92
CA THR A 239 13.18 12.92 -5.57
C THR A 239 12.16 14.01 -5.19
N LEU A 240 11.07 14.12 -5.93
CA LEU A 240 10.01 15.09 -5.71
C LEU A 240 8.92 14.49 -4.83
N SER A 241 8.37 15.25 -3.90
CA SER A 241 7.14 14.84 -3.18
C SER A 241 5.92 14.88 -4.12
N ILE A 242 4.80 14.32 -3.67
CA ILE A 242 3.51 14.47 -4.37
C ILE A 242 3.17 15.95 -4.54
N GLU A 243 3.39 16.73 -3.49
CA GLU A 243 3.15 18.17 -3.47
C GLU A 243 3.98 18.89 -4.54
N ASP A 244 5.27 18.57 -4.67
CA ASP A 244 6.14 19.14 -5.69
C ASP A 244 5.64 18.85 -7.10
N ILE A 245 5.17 17.62 -7.37
CA ILE A 245 4.62 17.24 -8.67
C ILE A 245 3.35 18.03 -8.99
N VAL A 246 2.46 18.17 -8.00
CA VAL A 246 1.25 18.98 -8.15
C VAL A 246 1.62 20.44 -8.40
N ILE A 247 2.53 21.03 -7.60
CA ILE A 247 3.02 22.40 -7.77
C ILE A 247 3.60 22.59 -9.17
N LEU A 248 4.41 21.67 -9.67
CA LEU A 248 4.98 21.74 -11.02
C LEU A 248 3.90 21.82 -12.12
N LYS A 249 2.79 21.08 -11.97
CA LYS A 249 1.66 21.15 -12.91
C LYS A 249 0.98 22.53 -12.89
N PHE A 250 0.95 23.20 -11.73
CA PHE A 250 0.35 24.53 -11.58
C PHE A 250 1.28 25.68 -11.95
N ASN A 251 2.60 25.47 -11.97
CA ASN A 251 3.60 26.55 -12.17
C ASN A 251 3.35 27.40 -13.42
N SER A 252 2.94 26.80 -14.53
CA SER A 252 2.67 27.50 -15.80
C SER A 252 1.40 28.36 -15.76
N PHE A 253 0.59 28.22 -14.71
CA PHE A 253 -0.71 28.90 -14.57
C PHE A 253 -0.73 29.95 -13.45
N TYR A 254 0.34 30.09 -12.67
CA TYR A 254 0.41 31.13 -11.64
C TYR A 254 0.30 32.55 -12.26
N GLY A 255 -0.48 33.41 -11.60
CA GLY A 255 -0.75 34.77 -12.04
C GLY A 255 -1.79 34.88 -13.18
N LYS A 256 -2.33 33.78 -13.68
CA LYS A 256 -3.36 33.77 -14.70
C LYS A 256 -4.75 33.68 -14.09
N SER A 257 -5.72 34.37 -14.71
CA SER A 257 -7.14 34.21 -14.32
C SER A 257 -7.67 32.86 -14.78
N ALA A 258 -8.71 32.36 -14.12
CA ALA A 258 -9.37 31.10 -14.49
C ALA A 258 -9.79 31.07 -15.97
N LYS A 259 -10.26 32.20 -16.54
CA LYS A 259 -10.59 32.34 -17.96
C LYS A 259 -9.39 32.21 -18.89
N GLN A 260 -8.22 32.71 -18.47
CA GLN A 260 -6.98 32.56 -19.27
C GLN A 260 -6.54 31.09 -19.28
N ILE A 261 -6.60 30.42 -18.13
CA ILE A 261 -6.26 29.01 -17.99
C ILE A 261 -7.20 28.15 -18.84
N GLU A 262 -8.50 28.41 -18.76
CA GLU A 262 -9.52 27.71 -19.56
C GLU A 262 -9.22 27.80 -21.08
N ARG A 263 -8.88 29.01 -21.58
CA ARG A 263 -8.51 29.22 -22.98
C ARG A 263 -7.22 28.48 -23.38
N GLU A 264 -6.19 28.53 -22.53
CA GLU A 264 -4.93 27.85 -22.81
C GLU A 264 -5.08 26.33 -22.86
N LEU A 265 -5.97 25.77 -22.02
CA LEU A 265 -6.29 24.35 -22.02
C LEU A 265 -7.33 23.95 -23.07
N GLY A 266 -7.85 24.88 -23.86
CA GLY A 266 -8.86 24.63 -24.89
C GLY A 266 -10.19 24.10 -24.33
N LEU A 267 -10.58 24.58 -23.14
CA LEU A 267 -11.77 24.10 -22.44
C LEU A 267 -12.96 25.07 -22.59
N GLU A 268 -14.16 24.50 -22.58
CA GLU A 268 -15.41 25.25 -22.47
C GLU A 268 -16.16 24.75 -21.24
N LEU A 269 -15.92 25.42 -20.08
CA LEU A 269 -16.52 25.03 -18.80
C LEU A 269 -17.67 25.98 -18.43
N ASN A 270 -18.72 25.44 -17.83
CA ASN A 270 -19.78 26.26 -17.27
C ASN A 270 -19.31 26.91 -15.96
N GLN A 271 -19.04 28.23 -16.01
CA GLN A 271 -18.52 29.02 -14.88
C GLN A 271 -19.48 29.13 -13.71
N GLU A 272 -20.79 28.98 -13.92
CA GLU A 272 -21.81 29.02 -12.87
C GLU A 272 -21.98 27.65 -12.16
N ALA A 273 -21.38 26.60 -12.69
CA ALA A 273 -21.44 25.28 -12.09
C ALA A 273 -20.62 25.21 -10.80
N LYS A 274 -21.17 24.61 -9.75
CA LYS A 274 -20.45 24.34 -8.49
C LYS A 274 -19.15 23.55 -8.70
N SER A 275 -19.06 22.77 -9.77
CA SER A 275 -17.88 21.97 -10.14
C SER A 275 -16.86 22.72 -11.01
N TYR A 276 -17.07 24.00 -11.33
CA TYR A 276 -16.20 24.75 -12.25
C TYR A 276 -14.71 24.69 -11.87
N PHE A 277 -14.40 25.09 -10.64
CA PHE A 277 -12.99 25.08 -10.18
C PHE A 277 -12.43 23.67 -10.02
N ALA A 278 -13.27 22.69 -9.64
CA ALA A 278 -12.84 21.29 -9.58
C ALA A 278 -12.48 20.76 -10.97
N ASN A 279 -13.31 21.06 -11.98
CA ASN A 279 -13.06 20.66 -13.36
C ASN A 279 -11.81 21.36 -13.95
N LEU A 280 -11.64 22.64 -13.65
CA LEU A 280 -10.45 23.41 -14.08
C LEU A 280 -9.18 22.84 -13.43
N THR A 281 -9.21 22.56 -12.12
CA THR A 281 -8.11 21.91 -11.39
C THR A 281 -7.76 20.57 -12.00
N ASN A 282 -8.75 19.72 -12.26
CA ASN A 282 -8.54 18.43 -12.90
C ASN A 282 -7.89 18.57 -14.28
N ALA A 283 -8.31 19.53 -15.08
CA ALA A 283 -7.72 19.80 -16.38
C ALA A 283 -6.27 20.28 -16.30
N ILE A 284 -5.92 21.13 -15.33
CA ILE A 284 -4.53 21.53 -15.05
C ILE A 284 -3.68 20.30 -14.71
N LEU A 285 -4.25 19.34 -14.00
CA LEU A 285 -3.59 18.06 -13.66
C LEU A 285 -3.50 17.07 -14.83
N GLY A 286 -4.07 17.41 -16.01
CA GLY A 286 -4.02 16.59 -17.22
C GLY A 286 -5.20 15.65 -17.42
N LEU A 287 -6.29 15.81 -16.66
CA LEU A 287 -7.45 14.93 -16.74
C LEU A 287 -8.51 15.42 -17.73
N LYS A 288 -9.20 14.48 -18.34
CA LYS A 288 -10.47 14.73 -19.03
C LYS A 288 -11.61 14.85 -18.01
N LEU A 289 -12.68 15.55 -18.41
CA LEU A 289 -13.88 15.68 -17.59
C LEU A 289 -14.41 14.30 -17.15
N GLY A 290 -14.64 14.18 -15.84
CA GLY A 290 -15.15 12.94 -15.24
C GLY A 290 -14.13 11.86 -14.95
N GLN A 291 -12.85 12.05 -15.32
CA GLN A 291 -11.78 11.13 -14.94
C GLN A 291 -11.30 11.39 -13.51
N LYS A 292 -10.84 10.34 -12.86
CA LYS A 292 -10.09 10.39 -11.61
C LYS A 292 -8.61 10.15 -11.87
N ILE A 293 -7.75 10.67 -11.01
CA ILE A 293 -6.31 10.46 -11.09
C ILE A 293 -5.99 9.09 -10.51
N GLU A 294 -5.39 8.21 -11.32
CA GLU A 294 -5.04 6.85 -10.89
C GLU A 294 -4.11 6.86 -9.67
N GLU A 295 -3.07 7.67 -9.74
CA GLU A 295 -2.09 7.77 -8.66
C GLU A 295 -2.70 8.33 -7.37
N PHE A 296 -3.68 9.24 -7.46
CA PHE A 296 -4.35 9.78 -6.27
C PHE A 296 -5.29 8.77 -5.63
N GLU A 297 -6.07 8.02 -6.43
CA GLU A 297 -6.91 6.95 -5.91
C GLU A 297 -6.05 5.87 -5.21
N LYS A 298 -4.94 5.47 -5.86
CA LYS A 298 -3.98 4.52 -5.29
C LYS A 298 -3.23 5.06 -4.05
N ALA A 299 -3.08 6.38 -3.94
CA ALA A 299 -2.40 7.03 -2.81
C ALA A 299 -3.34 7.52 -1.69
N ASP A 300 -4.65 7.29 -1.79
CA ASP A 300 -5.68 7.83 -0.90
C ASP A 300 -5.71 9.37 -0.85
N ILE A 301 -5.39 10.04 -1.96
CA ILE A 301 -5.41 11.49 -2.06
C ILE A 301 -6.76 11.95 -2.61
N GLN A 302 -7.36 12.92 -1.92
CA GLN A 302 -8.60 13.57 -2.36
C GLN A 302 -8.33 15.02 -2.75
N VAL A 303 -8.66 15.36 -4.00
CA VAL A 303 -8.64 16.75 -4.46
C VAL A 303 -9.88 17.47 -3.91
N LYS A 304 -9.66 18.58 -3.21
CA LYS A 304 -10.72 19.46 -2.71
C LYS A 304 -10.43 20.88 -3.19
N THR A 305 -11.43 21.51 -3.83
CA THR A 305 -11.43 22.95 -4.11
C THR A 305 -12.17 23.66 -2.99
N ILE A 306 -11.56 24.69 -2.45
CA ILE A 306 -12.11 25.50 -1.34
C ILE A 306 -12.69 26.78 -1.92
#